data_fb36b02317d671e0e419de9504ffde85
#
_entry.id   fb36b02317d671e0e419de9504ffde85
#
_cell.length_a   1.000
_cell.length_b   1.000
_cell.length_c   1.000
_cell.angle_alpha   90.00
_cell.angle_beta   90.00
_cell.angle_gamma   90.00
#
_symmetry.space_group_name_H-M   'P 1'
#
loop_
_entity.id
_entity.type
_entity.pdbx_description
1 polymer ?
#
loop_
_entity_poly.entity_id
_entity_poly.type
_entity_poly.pdbx_seq_one_letter_code
_entity_poly.pdbx_strand_id
1 'polypeptide(L)'
;AMTLGDRIVVMNQGRVQQVGTPLQVYDHPANRFVAGFIGAPEMNFLEGELTTSVNGACFRGAGMEVALPAQRLTRPATGRAVLGVRPEHVSLSDAGQIAATVGLVEQLGAQTLLVCDTGHGGSLRVLSGREDRFSHGMPCRLALMPQKMHLFDAEDGSSLLSPPQ
;
A
#
# COMPACT_ATOMS: atom_id res chain seq x y z
N ALA A 1 -4.70 14.80 11.97
CA ALA A 1 -3.27 15.00 12.25
C ALA A 1 -2.57 15.77 11.11
N MET A 2 -2.97 15.55 9.85
CA MET A 2 -2.30 16.17 8.69
C MET A 2 -2.55 17.68 8.50
N THR A 3 -3.48 18.28 9.24
CA THR A 3 -3.88 19.70 9.10
C THR A 3 -3.45 20.58 10.25
N LEU A 4 -2.85 20.06 11.32
CA LEU A 4 -2.68 20.76 12.61
C LEU A 4 -1.23 21.17 12.96
N GLY A 5 -0.26 20.98 12.10
CA GLY A 5 1.11 21.37 12.41
C GLY A 5 2.07 21.29 11.24
N ASP A 6 3.15 22.07 11.33
CA ASP A 6 4.24 22.04 10.35
C ASP A 6 5.03 20.72 10.42
N ARG A 7 5.03 20.08 11.58
CA ARG A 7 5.68 18.78 11.81
C ARG A 7 4.83 17.91 12.73
N ILE A 8 4.85 16.61 12.46
CA ILE A 8 4.24 15.59 13.31
C ILE A 8 5.29 14.62 13.83
N VAL A 9 5.03 14.09 15.01
CA VAL A 9 5.84 13.04 15.65
C VAL A 9 4.93 11.82 15.80
N VAL A 10 5.29 10.73 15.13
CA VAL A 10 4.60 9.44 15.29
C VAL A 10 5.34 8.65 16.37
N MET A 11 4.60 8.23 17.38
CA MET A 11 5.14 7.45 18.50
C MET A 11 4.44 6.10 18.61
N ASN A 12 5.18 5.08 19.04
CA ASN A 12 4.66 3.76 19.37
C ASN A 12 5.35 3.24 20.62
N GLN A 13 4.57 2.79 21.60
CA GLN A 13 5.08 2.24 22.87
C GLN A 13 6.16 3.11 23.53
N GLY A 14 5.94 4.44 23.56
CA GLY A 14 6.88 5.40 24.16
C GLY A 14 8.13 5.71 23.32
N ARG A 15 8.25 5.15 22.11
CA ARG A 15 9.38 5.40 21.20
C ARG A 15 8.94 6.20 19.98
N VAL A 16 9.76 7.18 19.61
CA VAL A 16 9.56 7.94 18.37
C VAL A 16 9.86 7.03 17.19
N GLN A 17 8.87 6.90 16.28
CA GLN A 17 8.97 6.12 15.05
C GLN A 17 9.41 6.98 13.87
N GLN A 18 8.86 8.19 13.76
CA GLN A 18 9.20 9.13 12.70
C GLN A 18 8.85 10.57 13.12
N VAL A 19 9.62 11.52 12.63
CA VAL A 19 9.37 12.95 12.74
C VAL A 19 9.49 13.56 11.33
N GLY A 20 8.52 14.36 10.92
CA GLY A 20 8.54 15.00 9.60
C GLY A 20 7.34 15.89 9.37
N THR A 21 7.28 16.52 8.21
CA THR A 21 6.04 17.18 7.78
C THR A 21 4.95 16.12 7.53
N PRO A 22 3.66 16.47 7.62
CA PRO A 22 2.58 15.52 7.36
C PRO A 22 2.73 14.78 6.03
N LEU A 23 3.08 15.49 4.95
CA LEU A 23 3.30 14.89 3.63
C LEU A 23 4.51 13.95 3.60
N GLN A 24 5.62 14.33 4.23
CA GLN A 24 6.80 13.45 4.32
C GLN A 24 6.46 12.13 5.03
N VAL A 25 5.73 12.20 6.14
CA VAL A 25 5.36 11.00 6.89
C VAL A 25 4.36 10.14 6.12
N TYR A 26 3.45 10.78 5.36
CA TYR A 26 2.47 10.11 4.52
C TYR A 26 3.10 9.42 3.31
N ASP A 27 3.95 10.14 2.58
CA ASP A 27 4.55 9.67 1.33
C ASP A 27 5.75 8.75 1.55
N HIS A 28 6.46 8.92 2.70
CA HIS A 28 7.70 8.21 3.00
C HIS A 28 7.70 7.68 4.44
N PRO A 29 6.79 6.76 4.77
CA PRO A 29 6.74 6.15 6.09
C PRO A 29 8.04 5.36 6.36
N ALA A 30 8.64 5.59 7.53
CA ALA A 30 9.88 4.94 7.92
C ALA A 30 9.71 3.44 8.17
N ASN A 31 8.51 3.02 8.54
CA ASN A 31 8.19 1.62 8.80
C ASN A 31 6.70 1.32 8.57
N ARG A 32 6.34 0.02 8.61
CA ARG A 32 4.98 -0.48 8.45
C ARG A 32 4.00 0.12 9.47
N PHE A 33 4.45 0.35 10.73
CA PHE A 33 3.61 0.94 11.76
C PHE A 33 3.17 2.36 11.37
N VAL A 34 4.13 3.22 10.99
CA VAL A 34 3.83 4.58 10.54
C VAL A 34 2.91 4.58 9.33
N ALA A 35 3.19 3.70 8.35
CA ALA A 35 2.39 3.57 7.12
C ALA A 35 0.92 3.21 7.41
N GLY A 36 0.68 2.31 8.37
CA GLY A 36 -0.67 1.90 8.78
C GLY A 36 -1.36 2.92 9.67
N PHE A 37 -0.59 3.64 10.48
CA PHE A 37 -1.14 4.62 11.42
C PHE A 37 -1.59 5.93 10.74
N ILE A 38 -0.88 6.34 9.68
CA ILE A 38 -1.15 7.59 8.96
C ILE A 38 -1.97 7.31 7.70
N GLY A 39 -3.15 7.91 7.63
CA GLY A 39 -4.09 7.82 6.51
C GLY A 39 -5.42 7.22 6.93
N ALA A 40 -6.49 7.68 6.29
CA ALA A 40 -7.84 7.14 6.43
C ALA A 40 -8.49 7.15 5.04
N PRO A 41 -8.83 5.98 4.50
CA PRO A 41 -8.62 4.63 5.04
C PRO A 41 -7.15 4.22 5.20
N GLU A 42 -6.90 3.19 6.01
CA GLU A 42 -5.55 2.65 6.22
C GLU A 42 -4.93 2.08 4.93
N MET A 43 -3.59 2.07 4.89
CA MET A 43 -2.82 1.42 3.82
C MET A 43 -3.15 -0.08 3.73
N ASN A 44 -3.25 -0.59 2.52
CA ASN A 44 -3.30 -2.03 2.28
C ASN A 44 -1.91 -2.64 2.49
N PHE A 45 -1.86 -3.80 3.13
CA PHE A 45 -0.64 -4.58 3.32
C PHE A 45 -0.81 -5.97 2.73
N LEU A 46 0.11 -6.37 1.85
CA LEU A 46 0.14 -7.67 1.19
C LEU A 46 1.43 -8.38 1.56
N GLU A 47 1.31 -9.53 2.22
CA GLU A 47 2.47 -10.36 2.55
C GLU A 47 2.92 -11.14 1.32
N GLY A 48 4.23 -11.32 1.20
CA GLY A 48 4.82 -12.03 0.08
C GLY A 48 6.32 -12.22 0.24
N GLU A 49 6.96 -12.53 -0.88
CA GLU A 49 8.40 -12.74 -0.96
C GLU A 49 9.04 -11.75 -1.93
N LEU A 50 10.19 -11.24 -1.52
CA LEU A 50 11.05 -10.39 -2.31
C LEU A 50 12.25 -11.19 -2.82
N THR A 51 12.48 -11.11 -4.11
CA THR A 51 13.71 -11.58 -4.73
C THR A 51 14.43 -10.41 -5.38
N THR A 52 15.75 -10.35 -5.24
CA THR A 52 16.58 -9.31 -5.85
C THR A 52 17.54 -9.89 -6.86
N SER A 53 17.79 -9.16 -7.93
CA SER A 53 18.76 -9.46 -8.98
C SER A 53 19.52 -8.19 -9.35
N VAL A 54 20.52 -8.32 -10.22
CA VAL A 54 21.27 -7.17 -10.75
C VAL A 54 20.39 -6.16 -11.50
N ASN A 55 19.24 -6.59 -12.01
CA ASN A 55 18.33 -5.76 -12.81
C ASN A 55 17.16 -5.17 -12.00
N GLY A 56 17.02 -5.50 -10.71
CA GLY A 56 15.92 -5.03 -9.89
C GLY A 56 15.47 -6.01 -8.84
N ALA A 57 14.33 -5.73 -8.27
CA ALA A 57 13.65 -6.60 -7.32
C ALA A 57 12.29 -7.02 -7.86
N CYS A 58 11.83 -8.17 -7.42
CA CYS A 58 10.51 -8.69 -7.73
C CYS A 58 9.82 -9.11 -6.43
N PHE A 59 8.66 -8.54 -6.17
CA PHE A 59 7.77 -8.96 -5.09
C PHE A 59 6.71 -9.92 -5.63
N ARG A 60 6.50 -11.04 -4.94
CA ARG A 60 5.46 -12.03 -5.22
C ARG A 60 4.58 -12.23 -4.01
N GLY A 61 3.29 -12.00 -4.16
CA GLY A 61 2.30 -12.20 -3.09
C GLY A 61 0.89 -11.91 -3.56
N ALA A 62 -0.11 -12.41 -2.85
CA ALA A 62 -1.53 -12.20 -3.15
C ALA A 62 -1.93 -12.50 -4.61
N GLY A 63 -1.30 -13.51 -5.24
CA GLY A 63 -1.58 -13.89 -6.63
C GLY A 63 -0.99 -12.95 -7.68
N MET A 64 -0.10 -12.05 -7.30
CA MET A 64 0.54 -11.10 -8.22
C MET A 64 2.07 -11.11 -8.14
N GLU A 65 2.67 -10.56 -9.17
CA GLU A 65 4.11 -10.31 -9.25
C GLU A 65 4.33 -8.84 -9.63
N VAL A 66 5.18 -8.15 -8.86
CA VAL A 66 5.48 -6.73 -9.06
C VAL A 66 6.97 -6.53 -9.18
N ALA A 67 7.40 -6.01 -10.34
CA ALA A 67 8.78 -5.59 -10.54
C ALA A 67 9.03 -4.21 -9.93
N LEU A 68 10.12 -4.09 -9.19
CA LEU A 68 10.56 -2.87 -8.53
C LEU A 68 11.98 -2.51 -9.04
N PRO A 69 12.23 -1.26 -9.45
CA PRO A 69 13.55 -0.83 -9.85
C PRO A 69 14.57 -1.00 -8.71
N ALA A 70 15.76 -1.53 -9.02
CA ALA A 70 16.81 -1.76 -8.01
C ALA A 70 17.21 -0.47 -7.29
N GLN A 71 17.20 0.66 -7.99
CA GLN A 71 17.56 1.98 -7.45
C GLN A 71 16.64 2.44 -6.31
N ARG A 72 15.44 1.86 -6.20
CA ARG A 72 14.52 2.17 -5.12
C ARG A 72 14.80 1.39 -3.83
N LEU A 73 15.57 0.32 -3.89
CA LEU A 73 15.92 -0.43 -2.68
C LEU A 73 16.96 0.32 -1.86
N THR A 74 16.70 0.50 -0.57
CA THR A 74 17.66 1.11 0.39
C THR A 74 18.81 0.18 0.73
N ARG A 75 18.57 -1.13 0.60
CA ARG A 75 19.54 -2.22 0.84
C ARG A 75 19.15 -3.44 0.02
N PRO A 76 20.11 -4.33 -0.33
CA PRO A 76 19.77 -5.65 -0.85
C PRO A 76 18.90 -6.38 0.18
N ALA A 77 17.76 -6.87 -0.26
CA ALA A 77 16.84 -7.61 0.60
C ALA A 77 16.20 -8.76 -0.21
N THR A 78 16.15 -9.93 0.39
CA THR A 78 15.49 -11.12 -0.16
C THR A 78 14.76 -11.83 0.96
N GLY A 79 13.68 -12.53 0.63
CA GLY A 79 12.87 -13.28 1.59
C GLY A 79 11.55 -12.60 1.87
N ARG A 80 10.98 -12.83 3.04
CA ARG A 80 9.66 -12.33 3.40
C ARG A 80 9.63 -10.80 3.45
N ALA A 81 8.64 -10.23 2.78
CA ALA A 81 8.42 -8.78 2.72
C ALA A 81 6.92 -8.47 2.74
N VAL A 82 6.59 -7.22 3.05
CA VAL A 82 5.23 -6.70 3.03
C VAL A 82 5.14 -5.55 2.04
N LEU A 83 4.32 -5.71 1.01
CA LEU A 83 4.01 -4.64 0.08
C LEU A 83 2.90 -3.77 0.67
N GLY A 84 3.12 -2.46 0.70
CA GLY A 84 2.14 -1.46 1.11
C GLY A 84 1.62 -0.67 -0.09
N VAL A 85 0.30 -0.49 -0.19
CA VAL A 85 -0.30 0.40 -1.18
C VAL A 85 -1.52 1.09 -0.58
N ARG A 86 -1.61 2.41 -0.78
CA ARG A 86 -2.75 3.18 -0.27
C ARG A 86 -3.99 2.93 -1.12
N PRO A 87 -5.20 2.99 -0.52
CA PRO A 87 -6.46 2.76 -1.24
C PRO A 87 -6.65 3.65 -2.47
N GLU A 88 -6.19 4.90 -2.43
CA GLU A 88 -6.24 5.84 -3.56
C GLU A 88 -5.24 5.54 -4.68
N HIS A 89 -4.27 4.65 -4.43
CA HIS A 89 -3.29 4.20 -5.42
C HIS A 89 -3.60 2.80 -5.98
N VAL A 90 -4.76 2.28 -5.64
CA VAL A 90 -5.35 1.08 -6.26
C VAL A 90 -6.49 1.54 -7.14
N SER A 91 -6.48 1.16 -8.40
CA SER A 91 -7.53 1.52 -9.35
C SER A 91 -8.25 0.29 -9.88
N LEU A 92 -9.53 0.47 -10.23
CA LEU A 92 -10.26 -0.52 -11.01
C LEU A 92 -9.90 -0.33 -12.49
N SER A 93 -9.53 -1.41 -13.15
CA SER A 93 -9.12 -1.38 -14.56
C SER A 93 -9.26 -2.76 -15.16
N ASP A 94 -9.86 -2.88 -16.35
CA ASP A 94 -9.98 -4.17 -17.08
C ASP A 94 -8.61 -4.79 -17.37
N ALA A 95 -7.56 -3.97 -17.47
CA ALA A 95 -6.17 -4.41 -17.62
C ALA A 95 -5.47 -4.68 -16.27
N GLY A 96 -6.18 -4.58 -15.14
CA GLY A 96 -5.63 -4.81 -13.80
C GLY A 96 -5.10 -6.23 -13.64
N GLN A 97 -3.97 -6.37 -12.94
CA GLN A 97 -3.30 -7.67 -12.77
C GLN A 97 -3.98 -8.55 -11.72
N ILE A 98 -4.71 -7.95 -10.77
CA ILE A 98 -5.30 -8.66 -9.64
C ILE A 98 -6.80 -8.87 -9.93
N ALA A 99 -7.21 -10.12 -10.08
CA ALA A 99 -8.63 -10.46 -10.11
C ALA A 99 -9.22 -10.40 -8.69
N ALA A 100 -10.38 -9.79 -8.55
CA ALA A 100 -11.02 -9.61 -7.25
C ALA A 100 -12.55 -9.58 -7.39
N THR A 101 -13.23 -9.66 -6.25
CA THR A 101 -14.67 -9.53 -6.14
C THR A 101 -15.02 -8.48 -5.10
N VAL A 102 -15.93 -7.59 -5.41
CA VAL A 102 -16.40 -6.55 -4.49
C VAL A 102 -17.14 -7.19 -3.31
N GLY A 103 -16.56 -7.08 -2.10
CA GLY A 103 -17.15 -7.62 -0.87
C GLY A 103 -17.95 -6.59 -0.08
N LEU A 104 -17.48 -5.33 -0.02
CA LEU A 104 -18.12 -4.24 0.69
C LEU A 104 -18.07 -2.96 -0.15
N VAL A 105 -19.15 -2.18 -0.08
CA VAL A 105 -19.25 -0.86 -0.70
C VAL A 105 -19.71 0.13 0.37
N GLU A 106 -18.89 1.14 0.67
CA GLU A 106 -19.18 2.17 1.66
C GLU A 106 -19.07 3.57 1.04
N GLN A 107 -20.13 4.36 1.18
CA GLN A 107 -20.15 5.74 0.68
C GLN A 107 -19.52 6.68 1.71
N LEU A 108 -18.41 7.32 1.34
CA LEU A 108 -17.68 8.29 2.19
C LEU A 108 -17.95 9.75 1.79
N GLY A 109 -19.11 10.04 1.22
CA GLY A 109 -19.47 11.37 0.73
C GLY A 109 -18.96 11.62 -0.70
N ALA A 110 -17.77 12.18 -0.88
CA ALA A 110 -17.19 12.47 -2.19
C ALA A 110 -16.58 11.24 -2.88
N GLN A 111 -16.34 10.18 -2.13
CA GLN A 111 -15.69 8.95 -2.60
C GLN A 111 -16.46 7.71 -2.13
N THR A 112 -16.22 6.61 -2.80
CA THR A 112 -16.70 5.28 -2.43
C THR A 112 -15.51 4.43 -2.02
N LEU A 113 -15.57 3.84 -0.82
CA LEU A 113 -14.63 2.83 -0.38
C LEU A 113 -15.15 1.46 -0.77
N LEU A 114 -14.33 0.72 -1.48
CA LEU A 114 -14.56 -0.70 -1.80
C LEU A 114 -13.61 -1.55 -0.99
N VAL A 115 -14.08 -2.68 -0.49
CA VAL A 115 -13.25 -3.77 0.00
C VAL A 115 -13.41 -4.93 -0.97
N CYS A 116 -12.35 -5.23 -1.70
CA CYS A 116 -12.34 -6.24 -2.77
C CYS A 116 -11.57 -7.48 -2.29
N ASP A 117 -12.23 -8.65 -2.33
CA ASP A 117 -11.61 -9.95 -2.01
C ASP A 117 -10.80 -10.43 -3.21
N THR A 118 -9.51 -10.71 -3.00
CA THR A 118 -8.59 -11.18 -4.04
C THR A 118 -8.62 -12.71 -4.25
N GLY A 119 -9.39 -13.45 -3.45
CA GLY A 119 -9.46 -14.91 -3.54
C GLY A 119 -8.23 -15.67 -3.03
N HIS A 120 -7.17 -14.96 -2.62
CA HIS A 120 -5.94 -15.53 -2.08
C HIS A 120 -5.81 -15.31 -0.56
N GLY A 121 -6.95 -15.23 0.14
CA GLY A 121 -7.01 -15.01 1.59
C GLY A 121 -6.74 -13.57 2.01
N GLY A 122 -6.75 -12.63 1.08
CA GLY A 122 -6.56 -11.21 1.35
C GLY A 122 -7.63 -10.33 0.70
N SER A 123 -7.76 -9.12 1.21
CA SER A 123 -8.61 -8.09 0.64
C SER A 123 -7.84 -6.79 0.41
N LEU A 124 -8.27 -6.03 -0.58
CA LEU A 124 -7.75 -4.71 -0.89
C LEU A 124 -8.84 -3.65 -0.76
N ARG A 125 -8.52 -2.58 -0.04
CA ARG A 125 -9.33 -1.36 -0.01
C ARG A 125 -9.00 -0.51 -1.22
N VAL A 126 -10.03 -0.01 -1.87
CA VAL A 126 -9.92 0.84 -3.06
C VAL A 126 -10.78 2.07 -2.86
N LEU A 127 -10.25 3.25 -3.13
CA LEU A 127 -11.03 4.47 -3.21
C LEU A 127 -11.39 4.77 -4.66
N SER A 128 -12.69 4.85 -4.93
CA SER A 128 -13.24 5.14 -6.25
C SER A 128 -14.09 6.42 -6.23
N GLY A 129 -14.45 6.93 -7.41
CA GLY A 129 -15.33 8.08 -7.54
C GLY A 129 -16.74 7.79 -7.02
N ARG A 130 -17.44 8.81 -6.59
CA ARG A 130 -18.83 8.70 -6.10
C ARG A 130 -19.81 8.24 -7.20
N GLU A 131 -19.54 8.60 -8.45
CA GLU A 131 -20.40 8.29 -9.60
C GLU A 131 -20.32 6.82 -10.02
N ASP A 132 -19.28 6.10 -9.59
CA ASP A 132 -19.09 4.71 -9.92
C ASP A 132 -20.10 3.83 -9.18
N ARG A 133 -20.71 2.90 -9.89
CA ARG A 133 -21.73 1.99 -9.33
C ARG A 133 -21.14 0.61 -9.14
N PHE A 134 -21.02 0.21 -7.88
CA PHE A 134 -20.55 -1.12 -7.48
C PHE A 134 -21.61 -1.86 -6.69
N SER A 135 -21.59 -3.19 -6.79
CA SER A 135 -22.46 -4.07 -6.03
C SER A 135 -21.66 -5.19 -5.38
N HIS A 136 -22.09 -5.63 -4.22
CA HIS A 136 -21.53 -6.83 -3.60
C HIS A 136 -21.57 -8.02 -4.57
N GLY A 137 -20.49 -8.79 -4.62
CA GLY A 137 -20.33 -9.93 -5.52
C GLY A 137 -19.92 -9.58 -6.96
N MET A 138 -19.79 -8.30 -7.29
CA MET A 138 -19.36 -7.87 -8.62
C MET A 138 -17.90 -8.25 -8.86
N PRO A 139 -17.56 -8.99 -9.94
CA PRO A 139 -16.18 -9.23 -10.29
C PRO A 139 -15.52 -7.95 -10.77
N CYS A 140 -14.26 -7.76 -10.41
CA CYS A 140 -13.47 -6.61 -10.82
C CYS A 140 -12.00 -7.00 -11.01
N ARG A 141 -11.24 -6.13 -11.63
CA ARG A 141 -9.79 -6.24 -11.73
C ARG A 141 -9.14 -4.98 -11.16
N LEU A 142 -8.08 -5.18 -10.39
CA LEU A 142 -7.38 -4.11 -9.69
C LEU A 142 -5.98 -3.94 -10.28
N ALA A 143 -5.60 -2.68 -10.48
CA ALA A 143 -4.27 -2.28 -10.88
C ALA A 143 -3.64 -1.46 -9.75
N LEU A 144 -2.37 -1.72 -9.45
CA LEU A 144 -1.58 -0.98 -8.49
C LEU A 144 -0.70 0.03 -9.22
N MET A 145 -0.46 1.19 -8.61
CA MET A 145 0.49 2.19 -9.13
C MET A 145 1.91 1.88 -8.63
N PRO A 146 2.83 1.35 -9.45
CA PRO A 146 4.16 0.91 -8.99
C PRO A 146 4.98 2.01 -8.30
N GLN A 147 4.84 3.26 -8.76
CA GLN A 147 5.57 4.40 -8.22
C GLN A 147 5.11 4.79 -6.80
N LYS A 148 3.89 4.39 -6.44
CA LYS A 148 3.23 4.70 -5.16
C LYS A 148 3.22 3.51 -4.18
N MET A 149 3.88 2.43 -4.53
CA MET A 149 4.05 1.28 -3.64
C MET A 149 5.13 1.51 -2.60
N HIS A 150 4.93 0.93 -1.45
CA HIS A 150 5.89 0.82 -0.35
C HIS A 150 6.28 -0.64 -0.16
N LEU A 151 7.46 -0.88 0.38
CA LEU A 151 7.94 -2.22 0.70
C LEU A 151 8.57 -2.18 2.08
N PHE A 152 8.18 -3.13 2.92
CA PHE A 152 8.64 -3.23 4.30
C PHE A 152 9.23 -4.61 4.55
N ASP A 153 10.25 -4.64 5.38
CA ASP A 153 10.79 -5.87 5.92
C ASP A 153 9.73 -6.57 6.78
N ALA A 154 9.56 -7.88 6.62
CA ALA A 154 8.54 -8.62 7.34
C ALA A 154 8.89 -8.86 8.81
N GLU A 155 10.18 -8.78 9.20
CA GLU A 155 10.66 -9.04 10.55
C GLU A 155 10.61 -7.79 11.41
N ASP A 156 11.26 -6.71 10.96
CA ASP A 156 11.39 -5.48 11.74
C ASP A 156 10.44 -4.35 11.31
N GLY A 157 9.75 -4.53 10.18
CA GLY A 157 8.82 -3.56 9.62
C GLY A 157 9.47 -2.33 8.99
N SER A 158 10.80 -2.27 8.91
CA SER A 158 11.50 -1.12 8.34
C SER A 158 11.23 -0.96 6.84
N SER A 159 11.21 0.28 6.35
CA SER A 159 11.06 0.54 4.92
C SER A 159 12.27 0.06 4.13
N LEU A 160 12.00 -0.70 3.06
CA LEU A 160 13.01 -1.21 2.12
C LEU A 160 13.14 -0.33 0.87
N LEU A 161 12.28 0.68 0.68
CA LEU A 161 12.32 1.58 -0.46
C LEU A 161 12.76 2.98 -0.05
N SER A 162 13.68 3.55 -0.82
CA SER A 162 13.97 4.98 -0.78
C SER A 162 12.82 5.79 -1.37
N PRO A 163 12.67 7.07 -0.98
CA PRO A 163 11.77 7.99 -1.65
C PRO A 163 12.04 8.03 -3.16
N PRO A 164 11.00 8.14 -4.01
CA PRO A 164 11.22 8.44 -5.43
C PRO A 164 11.95 9.78 -5.56
N GLN A 165 12.97 9.82 -6.40
CA GLN A 165 13.71 11.05 -6.73
C GLN A 165 12.86 11.98 -7.58
#